data_010a69a469b8dd668cf2cd6ce61ef2c4
#
_entry.id   010a69a469b8dd668cf2cd6ce61ef2c4
#
_cell.length_a   1.000
_cell.length_b   1.000
_cell.length_c   1.000
_cell.angle_alpha   90.00
_cell.angle_beta   90.00
_cell.angle_gamma   90.00
#
_symmetry.space_group_name_H-M   'P 1'
#
loop_
_entity.id
_entity.type
_entity.pdbx_description
1 polymer ?
#
loop_
_entity_poly.entity_id
_entity_poly.type
_entity_poly.pdbx_seq_one_letter_code
_entity_poly.pdbx_strand_id
1 'polypeptide(L)'
;MDFLFWSLCSIYFLGWVFCCLSYFHVEQRVSIWGERLLILGIVLQLVFIVTSYGEMNTILFNSLSGLLMFLSLLLILVLFILNFYFPDQIFELVLPPLTIFFLILSVLISDLPIISPEFLDRSTLFGRSLLIAHASLSMLGYLLFGVACFTSIFFLYQEKRIKNKTLLLKKVKIPSLGFLDSIIFKMV
;
A
#
# COMPACT_ATOMS: atom_id res chain seq x y z
N MET A 1 -23.24 3.07 0.03
CA MET A 1 -21.85 2.62 0.21
C MET A 1 -21.07 2.61 -1.10
N ASP A 2 -21.66 2.20 -2.20
CA ASP A 2 -20.98 2.06 -3.50
C ASP A 2 -20.36 3.37 -4.03
N PHE A 3 -21.03 4.50 -3.82
CA PHE A 3 -20.51 5.80 -4.28
C PHE A 3 -19.20 6.20 -3.58
N LEU A 4 -19.11 6.03 -2.26
CA LEU A 4 -17.89 6.34 -1.50
C LEU A 4 -16.74 5.42 -1.91
N PHE A 5 -17.02 4.15 -2.13
CA PHE A 5 -16.02 3.19 -2.58
C PHE A 5 -15.45 3.55 -3.97
N TRP A 6 -16.33 3.81 -4.96
CA TRP A 6 -15.88 4.18 -6.30
C TRP A 6 -15.16 5.52 -6.33
N SER A 7 -15.58 6.49 -5.49
CA SER A 7 -14.87 7.76 -5.36
C SER A 7 -13.46 7.57 -4.78
N LEU A 8 -13.31 6.68 -3.80
CA LEU A 8 -12.02 6.32 -3.21
C LEU A 8 -11.08 5.68 -4.25
N CYS A 9 -11.55 4.71 -5.01
CA CYS A 9 -10.78 4.08 -6.09
C CYS A 9 -10.36 5.10 -7.15
N SER A 10 -11.27 6.02 -7.53
CA SER A 10 -10.99 7.07 -8.52
C SER A 10 -9.92 8.04 -8.04
N ILE A 11 -9.93 8.42 -6.76
CA ILE A 11 -8.94 9.33 -6.18
C ILE A 11 -7.57 8.68 -6.13
N TYR A 12 -7.47 7.42 -5.71
CA TYR A 12 -6.20 6.69 -5.74
C TYR A 12 -5.68 6.51 -7.16
N PHE A 13 -6.55 6.21 -8.11
CA PHE A 13 -6.17 6.09 -9.52
C PHE A 13 -5.65 7.41 -10.09
N LEU A 14 -6.35 8.52 -9.86
CA LEU A 14 -5.90 9.85 -10.28
C LEU A 14 -4.57 10.23 -9.62
N GLY A 15 -4.42 10.00 -8.30
CA GLY A 15 -3.17 10.23 -7.59
C GLY A 15 -2.02 9.45 -8.22
N TRP A 16 -2.22 8.17 -8.51
CA TRP A 16 -1.25 7.33 -9.19
C TRP A 16 -0.89 7.85 -10.59
N VAL A 17 -1.88 8.24 -11.40
CA VAL A 17 -1.64 8.81 -12.74
C VAL A 17 -0.78 10.07 -12.65
N PHE A 18 -1.05 10.97 -11.68
CA PHE A 18 -0.22 12.16 -11.47
C PHE A 18 1.23 11.80 -11.07
N CYS A 19 1.43 10.82 -10.20
CA CYS A 19 2.76 10.32 -9.85
C CYS A 19 3.48 9.73 -11.08
N CYS A 20 2.79 8.94 -11.90
CA CYS A 20 3.34 8.43 -13.16
C CYS A 20 3.74 9.55 -14.13
N LEU A 21 2.89 10.56 -14.31
CA LEU A 21 3.19 11.70 -15.18
C LEU A 21 4.40 12.48 -14.67
N SER A 22 4.52 12.68 -13.36
CA SER A 22 5.70 13.31 -12.75
C SER A 22 6.98 12.52 -13.00
N TYR A 23 6.90 11.19 -12.89
CA TYR A 23 8.04 10.30 -13.15
C TYR A 23 8.56 10.41 -14.59
N PHE A 24 7.64 10.50 -15.57
CA PHE A 24 8.01 10.58 -16.99
C PHE A 24 8.31 12.00 -17.48
N HIS A 25 7.66 13.04 -16.96
CA HIS A 25 7.74 14.42 -17.47
C HIS A 25 8.55 15.41 -16.62
N VAL A 26 9.07 14.98 -15.46
CA VAL A 26 10.00 15.79 -14.61
C VAL A 26 9.40 17.12 -14.09
N GLU A 27 8.09 17.30 -14.06
CA GLU A 27 7.47 18.48 -13.45
C GLU A 27 7.18 18.24 -11.96
N GLN A 28 7.95 18.87 -11.07
CA GLN A 28 7.76 18.75 -9.62
C GLN A 28 6.36 19.14 -9.14
N ARG A 29 5.71 20.07 -9.82
CA ARG A 29 4.32 20.48 -9.45
C ARG A 29 3.32 19.35 -9.58
N VAL A 30 3.49 18.48 -10.56
CA VAL A 30 2.60 17.33 -10.81
C VAL A 30 2.75 16.29 -9.71
N SER A 31 3.95 16.05 -9.20
CA SER A 31 4.20 15.15 -8.06
C SER A 31 3.45 15.60 -6.80
N ILE A 32 3.51 16.90 -6.47
CA ILE A 32 2.83 17.47 -5.30
C ILE A 32 1.31 17.23 -5.36
N TRP A 33 0.70 17.34 -6.53
CA TRP A 33 -0.73 17.04 -6.69
C TRP A 33 -1.03 15.54 -6.53
N GLY A 34 -0.16 14.68 -7.06
CA GLY A 34 -0.26 13.23 -6.88
C GLY A 34 -0.25 12.84 -5.39
N GLU A 35 0.74 13.32 -4.64
CA GLU A 35 0.85 13.07 -3.20
C GLU A 35 -0.37 13.57 -2.41
N ARG A 36 -0.86 14.79 -2.71
CA ARG A 36 -2.06 15.34 -2.06
C ARG A 36 -3.31 14.50 -2.32
N LEU A 37 -3.47 13.99 -3.54
CA LEU A 37 -4.58 13.09 -3.88
C LEU A 37 -4.47 11.76 -3.13
N LEU A 38 -3.27 11.21 -3.00
CA LEU A 38 -3.05 9.98 -2.23
C LEU A 38 -3.35 10.21 -0.73
N ILE A 39 -2.98 11.36 -0.15
CA ILE A 39 -3.34 11.72 1.23
C ILE A 39 -4.86 11.85 1.39
N LEU A 40 -5.54 12.51 0.46
CA LEU A 40 -6.99 12.59 0.44
C LEU A 40 -7.63 11.20 0.37
N GLY A 41 -7.06 10.30 -0.42
CA GLY A 41 -7.45 8.90 -0.50
C GLY A 41 -7.38 8.19 0.85
N ILE A 42 -6.30 8.39 1.62
CA ILE A 42 -6.16 7.81 2.98
C ILE A 42 -7.28 8.31 3.89
N VAL A 43 -7.54 9.63 3.91
CA VAL A 43 -8.60 10.20 4.75
C VAL A 43 -9.96 9.60 4.40
N LEU A 44 -10.29 9.53 3.11
CA LEU A 44 -11.53 8.92 2.65
C LEU A 44 -11.62 7.43 2.97
N GLN A 45 -10.50 6.70 2.87
CA GLN A 45 -10.46 5.28 3.23
C GLN A 45 -10.70 5.08 4.73
N LEU A 46 -10.13 5.91 5.59
CA LEU A 46 -10.41 5.88 7.02
C LEU A 46 -11.88 6.17 7.32
N VAL A 47 -12.48 7.17 6.69
CA VAL A 47 -13.91 7.46 6.80
C VAL A 47 -14.74 6.26 6.33
N PHE A 48 -14.38 5.65 5.20
CA PHE A 48 -15.07 4.48 4.68
C PHE A 48 -14.99 3.29 5.64
N ILE A 49 -13.83 3.03 6.23
CA ILE A 49 -13.65 1.96 7.23
C ILE A 49 -14.53 2.23 8.45
N VAL A 50 -14.51 3.46 8.99
CA VAL A 50 -15.31 3.81 10.16
C VAL A 50 -16.80 3.68 9.88
N THR A 51 -17.28 4.14 8.73
CA THR A 51 -18.71 4.06 8.38
C THR A 51 -19.15 2.63 8.08
N SER A 52 -18.31 1.82 7.45
CA SER A 52 -18.67 0.45 7.05
C SER A 52 -18.64 -0.55 8.22
N TYR A 53 -17.67 -0.41 9.13
CA TYR A 53 -17.45 -1.36 10.22
C TYR A 53 -17.83 -0.81 11.59
N GLY A 54 -17.91 0.51 11.76
CA GLY A 54 -18.32 1.14 13.03
C GLY A 54 -19.80 0.90 13.39
N GLU A 55 -20.69 0.92 12.40
CA GLU A 55 -22.14 0.72 12.62
C GLU A 55 -22.51 -0.74 12.91
N MET A 56 -21.73 -1.70 12.40
CA MET A 56 -22.04 -3.13 12.51
C MET A 56 -21.47 -3.82 13.76
N ASN A 57 -20.73 -3.10 14.63
CA ASN A 57 -19.95 -3.72 15.72
C ASN A 57 -19.08 -4.92 15.25
N THR A 58 -18.84 -5.01 13.94
CA THR A 58 -18.05 -6.07 13.34
C THR A 58 -16.58 -5.67 13.42
N ILE A 59 -15.76 -6.59 13.86
CA ILE A 59 -14.32 -6.37 13.87
C ILE A 59 -13.82 -6.42 12.42
N LEU A 60 -13.11 -5.39 11.98
CA LEU A 60 -12.49 -5.30 10.66
C LEU A 60 -11.72 -6.59 10.28
N PHE A 61 -11.16 -7.28 11.27
CA PHE A 61 -10.38 -8.52 11.11
C PHE A 61 -11.23 -9.81 11.12
N ASN A 62 -12.55 -9.70 11.18
CA ASN A 62 -13.42 -10.87 11.20
C ASN A 62 -13.71 -11.43 9.80
N SER A 63 -13.56 -10.61 8.76
CA SER A 63 -13.83 -11.01 7.38
C SER A 63 -12.58 -10.84 6.49
N LEU A 64 -12.49 -11.67 5.46
CA LEU A 64 -11.41 -11.56 4.47
C LEU A 64 -11.46 -10.21 3.74
N SER A 65 -12.66 -9.72 3.46
CA SER A 65 -12.90 -8.40 2.89
C SER A 65 -12.29 -7.28 3.77
N GLY A 66 -12.57 -7.30 5.07
CA GLY A 66 -12.01 -6.34 6.03
C GLY A 66 -10.49 -6.41 6.13
N LEU A 67 -9.90 -7.61 6.11
CA LEU A 67 -8.45 -7.79 6.10
C LEU A 67 -7.80 -7.20 4.84
N LEU A 68 -8.39 -7.42 3.66
CA LEU A 68 -7.88 -6.88 2.40
C LEU A 68 -7.99 -5.35 2.37
N MET A 69 -9.07 -4.79 2.92
CA MET A 69 -9.22 -3.36 3.05
C MET A 69 -8.19 -2.75 4.00
N PHE A 70 -7.91 -3.40 5.13
CA PHE A 70 -6.87 -2.98 6.06
C PHE A 70 -5.47 -3.11 5.44
N LEU A 71 -5.22 -4.17 4.69
CA LEU A 71 -3.98 -4.38 3.96
C LEU A 71 -3.74 -3.26 2.93
N SER A 72 -4.77 -2.84 2.21
CA SER A 72 -4.67 -1.71 1.27
C SER A 72 -4.35 -0.38 1.96
N LEU A 73 -4.89 -0.15 3.16
CA LEU A 73 -4.54 1.02 3.97
C LEU A 73 -3.08 0.98 4.43
N LEU A 74 -2.61 -0.19 4.89
CA LEU A 74 -1.20 -0.34 5.29
C LEU A 74 -0.25 -0.11 4.11
N LEU A 75 -0.57 -0.57 2.90
CA LEU A 75 0.24 -0.34 1.70
C LEU A 75 0.46 1.13 1.42
N ILE A 76 -0.59 1.93 1.46
CA ILE A 76 -0.47 3.36 1.18
C ILE A 76 0.25 4.10 2.32
N LEU A 77 0.10 3.68 3.58
CA LEU A 77 0.86 4.21 4.72
C LEU A 77 2.35 3.88 4.59
N VAL A 78 2.68 2.65 4.21
CA VAL A 78 4.07 2.24 3.94
C VAL A 78 4.67 3.08 2.81
N LEU A 79 3.92 3.40 1.76
CA LEU A 79 4.37 4.31 0.71
C LEU A 79 4.83 5.66 1.30
N PHE A 80 4.02 6.28 2.17
CA PHE A 80 4.39 7.56 2.78
C PHE A 80 5.62 7.46 3.67
N ILE A 81 5.75 6.38 4.43
CA ILE A 81 6.95 6.12 5.24
C ILE A 81 8.17 5.99 4.33
N LEU A 82 8.04 5.22 3.24
CA LEU A 82 9.14 5.04 2.29
C LEU A 82 9.53 6.35 1.60
N ASN A 83 8.57 7.16 1.18
CA ASN A 83 8.86 8.46 0.57
C ASN A 83 9.53 9.44 1.54
N PHE A 84 9.22 9.35 2.84
CA PHE A 84 9.88 10.16 3.86
C PHE A 84 11.37 9.81 4.03
N TYR A 85 11.69 8.50 4.02
CA TYR A 85 13.07 8.03 4.18
C TYR A 85 13.84 7.95 2.85
N PHE A 86 13.13 7.75 1.75
CA PHE A 86 13.68 7.48 0.44
C PHE A 86 12.90 8.26 -0.62
N PRO A 87 13.28 9.51 -0.92
CA PRO A 87 12.53 10.39 -1.83
C PRO A 87 12.64 9.98 -3.32
N ASP A 88 12.75 8.70 -3.61
CA ASP A 88 12.76 8.17 -4.97
C ASP A 88 11.36 7.68 -5.36
N GLN A 89 10.85 8.20 -6.46
CA GLN A 89 9.48 8.03 -6.95
C GLN A 89 9.10 6.59 -7.40
N ILE A 90 9.98 5.60 -7.22
CA ILE A 90 9.71 4.21 -7.67
C ILE A 90 8.56 3.57 -6.92
N PHE A 91 8.50 3.80 -5.61
CA PHE A 91 7.43 3.22 -4.78
C PHE A 91 6.07 3.81 -5.13
N GLU A 92 6.04 5.09 -5.54
CA GLU A 92 4.83 5.77 -6.03
C GLU A 92 4.27 5.14 -7.32
N LEU A 93 5.11 4.48 -8.08
CA LEU A 93 4.70 3.79 -9.30
C LEU A 93 4.01 2.46 -9.04
N VAL A 94 4.43 1.74 -7.99
CA VAL A 94 4.05 0.34 -7.74
C VAL A 94 3.02 0.18 -6.63
N LEU A 95 3.16 0.89 -5.52
CA LEU A 95 2.30 0.68 -4.35
C LEU A 95 0.85 1.17 -4.54
N PRO A 96 0.57 2.34 -5.18
CA PRO A 96 -0.81 2.77 -5.37
C PRO A 96 -1.66 1.82 -6.24
N PRO A 97 -1.20 1.29 -7.39
CA PRO A 97 -1.99 0.31 -8.14
C PRO A 97 -2.22 -0.98 -7.36
N LEU A 98 -1.26 -1.40 -6.52
CA LEU A 98 -1.43 -2.55 -5.65
C LEU A 98 -2.47 -2.27 -4.55
N THR A 99 -2.50 -1.04 -4.02
CA THR A 99 -3.54 -0.58 -3.08
C THR A 99 -4.93 -0.65 -3.72
N ILE A 100 -5.07 -0.14 -4.95
CA ILE A 100 -6.33 -0.20 -5.71
C ILE A 100 -6.75 -1.66 -5.96
N PHE A 101 -5.80 -2.52 -6.31
CA PHE A 101 -6.06 -3.94 -6.52
C PHE A 101 -6.65 -4.60 -5.28
N PHE A 102 -6.05 -4.40 -4.10
CA PHE A 102 -6.57 -4.97 -2.86
C PHE A 102 -7.90 -4.34 -2.42
N LEU A 103 -8.13 -3.05 -2.70
CA LEU A 103 -9.43 -2.41 -2.48
C LEU A 103 -10.52 -3.06 -3.34
N ILE A 104 -10.29 -3.24 -4.63
CA ILE A 104 -11.24 -3.89 -5.53
C ILE A 104 -11.48 -5.34 -5.09
N LEU A 105 -10.41 -6.06 -4.75
CA LEU A 105 -10.49 -7.44 -4.30
C LEU A 105 -11.31 -7.56 -3.00
N SER A 106 -11.21 -6.58 -2.08
CA SER A 106 -11.98 -6.57 -0.84
C SER A 106 -13.48 -6.52 -1.06
N VAL A 107 -13.94 -5.87 -2.13
CA VAL A 107 -15.38 -5.80 -2.46
C VAL A 107 -15.84 -7.01 -3.29
N LEU A 108 -14.95 -7.55 -4.14
CA LEU A 108 -15.27 -8.73 -4.95
C LEU A 108 -15.36 -10.02 -4.14
N ILE A 109 -14.62 -10.10 -3.04
CA ILE A 109 -14.66 -11.25 -2.16
C ILE A 109 -15.83 -11.04 -1.19
N SER A 110 -16.83 -11.92 -1.27
CA SER A 110 -17.92 -11.98 -0.29
C SER A 110 -17.33 -12.11 1.11
N ASP A 111 -18.03 -11.54 2.11
CA ASP A 111 -17.61 -11.53 3.52
C ASP A 111 -17.54 -12.96 4.10
N LEU A 112 -16.47 -13.66 3.75
CA LEU A 112 -16.14 -14.95 4.32
C LEU A 112 -15.63 -14.71 5.75
N PRO A 113 -16.34 -15.22 6.77
CA PRO A 113 -15.89 -15.09 8.15
C PRO A 113 -14.60 -15.89 8.33
N ILE A 114 -13.55 -15.24 8.83
CA ILE A 114 -12.27 -15.90 9.15
C ILE A 114 -12.28 -16.41 10.58
N ILE A 115 -12.97 -15.68 11.47
CA ILE A 115 -13.07 -16.02 12.89
C ILE A 115 -14.50 -16.44 13.18
N SER A 116 -14.69 -17.58 13.86
CA SER A 116 -16.01 -18.00 14.23
C SER A 116 -16.68 -17.00 15.19
N PRO A 117 -17.98 -16.69 15.00
CA PRO A 117 -18.70 -15.78 15.90
C PRO A 117 -18.64 -16.21 17.36
N GLU A 118 -18.66 -17.53 17.64
CA GLU A 118 -18.54 -18.09 18.97
C GLU A 118 -17.22 -17.75 19.68
N PHE A 119 -16.12 -17.67 18.92
CA PHE A 119 -14.83 -17.27 19.48
C PHE A 119 -14.84 -15.79 19.87
N LEU A 120 -15.47 -14.94 19.07
CA LEU A 120 -15.60 -13.51 19.35
C LEU A 120 -16.46 -13.24 20.59
N ASP A 121 -17.56 -13.97 20.76
CA ASP A 121 -18.44 -13.84 21.93
C ASP A 121 -17.76 -14.28 23.24
N ARG A 122 -16.94 -15.31 23.19
CA ARG A 122 -16.22 -15.83 24.36
C ARG A 122 -14.92 -15.07 24.68
N SER A 123 -14.38 -14.30 23.74
CA SER A 123 -13.14 -13.58 23.95
C SER A 123 -13.34 -12.33 24.80
N THR A 124 -12.46 -12.15 25.80
CA THR A 124 -12.39 -10.91 26.58
C THR A 124 -11.97 -9.74 25.70
N LEU A 125 -12.30 -8.49 26.11
CA LEU A 125 -11.84 -7.28 25.42
C LEU A 125 -10.31 -7.26 25.24
N PHE A 126 -9.56 -7.75 26.23
CA PHE A 126 -8.12 -7.87 26.16
C PHE A 126 -7.67 -8.89 25.11
N GLY A 127 -8.32 -10.04 25.01
CA GLY A 127 -8.03 -11.04 23.99
C GLY A 127 -8.28 -10.54 22.57
N ARG A 128 -9.34 -9.74 22.36
CA ARG A 128 -9.63 -9.10 21.06
C ARG A 128 -8.57 -8.09 20.68
N SER A 129 -8.14 -7.24 21.61
CA SER A 129 -7.09 -6.23 21.33
C SER A 129 -5.74 -6.88 20.99
N LEU A 130 -5.36 -7.95 21.67
CA LEU A 130 -4.15 -8.73 21.35
C LEU A 130 -4.22 -9.37 19.96
N LEU A 131 -5.37 -9.92 19.57
CA LEU A 131 -5.57 -10.51 18.25
C LEU A 131 -5.46 -9.46 17.15
N ILE A 132 -6.07 -8.29 17.34
CA ILE A 132 -5.96 -7.17 16.40
C ILE A 132 -4.51 -6.70 16.27
N ALA A 133 -3.82 -6.52 17.39
CA ALA A 133 -2.42 -6.11 17.40
C ALA A 133 -1.52 -7.13 16.69
N HIS A 134 -1.69 -8.43 16.98
CA HIS A 134 -0.95 -9.51 16.35
C HIS A 134 -1.19 -9.54 14.83
N ALA A 135 -2.44 -9.50 14.40
CA ALA A 135 -2.81 -9.51 12.98
C ALA A 135 -2.23 -8.28 12.25
N SER A 136 -2.34 -7.08 12.85
CA SER A 136 -1.82 -5.84 12.27
C SER A 136 -0.29 -5.86 12.12
N LEU A 137 0.42 -6.32 13.15
CA LEU A 137 1.88 -6.44 13.12
C LEU A 137 2.34 -7.49 12.10
N SER A 138 1.66 -8.63 12.04
CA SER A 138 1.97 -9.69 11.08
C SER A 138 1.77 -9.19 9.64
N MET A 139 0.65 -8.51 9.36
CA MET A 139 0.40 -7.91 8.04
C MET A 139 1.47 -6.88 7.67
N LEU A 140 1.84 -6.01 8.61
CA LEU A 140 2.91 -5.02 8.39
C LEU A 140 4.24 -5.73 8.07
N GLY A 141 4.58 -6.79 8.81
CA GLY A 141 5.76 -7.60 8.55
C GLY A 141 5.76 -8.19 7.14
N TYR A 142 4.66 -8.81 6.71
CA TYR A 142 4.56 -9.36 5.35
C TYR A 142 4.66 -8.27 4.27
N LEU A 143 4.09 -7.09 4.50
CA LEU A 143 4.24 -5.97 3.58
C LEU A 143 5.69 -5.50 3.44
N LEU A 144 6.40 -5.35 4.55
CA LEU A 144 7.82 -4.97 4.54
C LEU A 144 8.66 -6.02 3.82
N PHE A 145 8.41 -7.31 4.04
CA PHE A 145 9.05 -8.38 3.26
C PHE A 145 8.72 -8.30 1.76
N GLY A 146 7.47 -8.01 1.40
CA GLY A 146 7.06 -7.81 0.01
C GLY A 146 7.81 -6.65 -0.65
N VAL A 147 7.94 -5.52 0.04
CA VAL A 147 8.68 -4.35 -0.45
C VAL A 147 10.18 -4.67 -0.57
N ALA A 148 10.78 -5.35 0.42
CA ALA A 148 12.17 -5.77 0.37
C ALA A 148 12.43 -6.75 -0.80
N CYS A 149 11.53 -7.70 -1.03
CA CYS A 149 11.59 -8.61 -2.18
C CYS A 149 11.54 -7.84 -3.51
N PHE A 150 10.59 -6.90 -3.65
CA PHE A 150 10.46 -6.09 -4.84
C PHE A 150 11.73 -5.25 -5.11
N THR A 151 12.26 -4.58 -4.08
CA THR A 151 13.50 -3.80 -4.19
C THR A 151 14.69 -4.67 -4.57
N SER A 152 14.79 -5.89 -4.05
CA SER A 152 15.85 -6.84 -4.38
C SER A 152 15.77 -7.29 -5.83
N ILE A 153 14.58 -7.61 -6.34
CA ILE A 153 14.37 -7.96 -7.77
C ILE A 153 14.77 -6.79 -8.66
N PHE A 154 14.37 -5.58 -8.28
CA PHE A 154 14.69 -4.37 -9.03
C PHE A 154 16.20 -4.08 -9.04
N PHE A 155 16.88 -4.31 -7.91
CA PHE A 155 18.33 -4.22 -7.79
C PHE A 155 19.04 -5.19 -8.77
N LEU A 156 18.66 -6.46 -8.78
CA LEU A 156 19.22 -7.46 -9.68
C LEU A 156 18.98 -7.13 -11.15
N TYR A 157 17.79 -6.60 -11.47
CA TYR A 157 17.48 -6.15 -12.82
C TYR A 157 18.38 -4.99 -13.25
N GLN A 158 18.62 -4.02 -12.38
CA GLN A 158 19.52 -2.89 -12.68
C GLN A 158 20.97 -3.34 -12.82
N GLU A 159 21.46 -4.19 -11.90
CA GLU A 159 22.81 -4.74 -11.98
C GLU A 159 23.07 -5.41 -13.33
N LYS A 160 22.11 -6.23 -13.78
CA LYS A 160 22.18 -6.88 -15.09
C LYS A 160 22.22 -5.86 -16.24
N ARG A 161 21.45 -4.78 -16.17
CA ARG A 161 21.46 -3.71 -17.19
C ARG A 161 22.78 -2.96 -17.23
N ILE A 162 23.41 -2.68 -16.09
CA ILE A 162 24.70 -2.02 -16.00
C ILE A 162 25.76 -2.92 -16.60
N LYS A 163 25.80 -4.21 -16.24
CA LYS A 163 26.76 -5.18 -16.79
C LYS A 163 26.64 -5.31 -18.31
N ASN A 164 25.45 -5.24 -18.85
CA ASN A 164 25.19 -5.35 -20.29
C ASN A 164 25.40 -4.01 -21.06
N LYS A 165 25.86 -2.92 -20.40
CA LYS A 165 26.09 -1.58 -20.99
C LYS A 165 24.86 -0.99 -21.70
N THR A 166 23.66 -1.47 -21.42
CA THR A 166 22.41 -1.02 -22.08
C THR A 166 21.88 0.31 -21.52
N LEU A 167 22.51 0.87 -20.48
CA LEU A 167 22.11 2.11 -19.82
C LEU A 167 22.36 3.37 -20.64
N LEU A 168 23.23 3.32 -21.67
CA LEU A 168 23.63 4.50 -22.43
C LEU A 168 22.52 5.06 -23.35
N LEU A 169 21.37 4.41 -23.48
CA LEU A 169 20.39 4.73 -24.52
C LEU A 169 19.04 5.27 -24.02
N LYS A 170 18.76 5.36 -22.73
CA LYS A 170 17.49 5.92 -22.24
C LYS A 170 17.68 6.82 -21.01
N LYS A 171 17.20 8.07 -21.13
CA LYS A 171 17.02 9.06 -20.04
C LYS A 171 15.90 8.62 -19.04
N VAL A 172 15.94 7.41 -18.54
CA VAL A 172 15.03 6.99 -17.46
C VAL A 172 15.75 7.29 -16.15
N LYS A 173 15.14 8.05 -15.26
CA LYS A 173 15.64 8.27 -13.89
C LYS A 173 15.60 6.92 -13.16
N ILE A 174 16.74 6.24 -13.11
CA ILE A 174 16.86 4.95 -12.43
C ILE A 174 17.58 5.24 -11.10
N PRO A 175 17.07 4.78 -9.94
CA PRO A 175 17.74 4.94 -8.67
C PRO A 175 19.14 4.36 -8.71
N SER A 176 20.08 4.93 -7.97
CA SER A 176 21.43 4.38 -7.87
C SER A 176 21.43 3.03 -7.17
N LEU A 177 22.36 2.14 -7.56
CA LEU A 177 22.54 0.83 -6.89
C LEU A 177 22.78 1.00 -5.39
N GLY A 178 23.59 2.00 -4.99
CA GLY A 178 23.84 2.29 -3.59
C GLY A 178 22.58 2.73 -2.82
N PHE A 179 21.63 3.35 -3.49
CA PHE A 179 20.34 3.68 -2.90
C PHE A 179 19.50 2.43 -2.64
N LEU A 180 19.38 1.52 -3.60
CA LEU A 180 18.66 0.26 -3.43
C LEU A 180 19.28 -0.64 -2.36
N ASP A 181 20.62 -0.66 -2.29
CA ASP A 181 21.35 -1.37 -1.25
C ASP A 181 21.04 -0.80 0.15
N SER A 182 21.01 0.53 0.29
CA SER A 182 20.67 1.19 1.55
C SER A 182 19.23 0.89 2.02
N ILE A 183 18.28 0.72 1.10
CA ILE A 183 16.91 0.32 1.43
C ILE A 183 16.88 -1.10 1.99
N ILE A 184 17.53 -2.03 1.29
CA ILE A 184 17.58 -3.44 1.70
C ILE A 184 18.18 -3.56 3.11
N PHE A 185 19.30 -2.88 3.38
CA PHE A 185 19.95 -2.90 4.69
C PHE A 185 19.13 -2.28 5.83
N LYS A 186 18.28 -1.30 5.54
CA LYS A 186 17.44 -0.66 6.56
C LYS A 186 16.11 -1.39 6.82
N MET A 187 15.70 -2.28 5.91
CA MET A 187 14.47 -3.04 6.04
C MET A 187 14.65 -4.42 6.67
N VAL A 188 15.87 -4.93 6.70
CA VAL A 188 16.27 -6.18 7.36
C VAL A 188 16.77 -5.92 8.77
#